data_2584685daad50e3dc938a225f0e46441
#
_entry.id   2584685daad50e3dc938a225f0e46441
#
_cell.length_a   1.000
_cell.length_b   1.000
_cell.length_c   1.000
_cell.angle_alpha   90.00
_cell.angle_beta   90.00
_cell.angle_gamma   90.00
#
_symmetry.space_group_name_H-M   'P 1'
#
loop_
_entity.id
_entity.type
_entity.pdbx_description
1 polymer ?
#
loop_
_entity_poly.entity_id
_entity_poly.type
_entity_poly.pdbx_seq_one_letter_code
_entity_poly.pdbx_strand_id
1 'polypeptide(L)'
;MNALQTFSNLLQQTAFVSMTWGNILMIFVAFVFLYLAIAKGFEPLLLVPIAFGMLLVNIYPDIMMSPEKSINGTGGLLWYFFHLDEWAILPSLIFMGVGAQTDFSPLIANPITFLLGAAAQFGIYSAYFMAIFMGFNGAAAAAISIIGGADGPTSIFLCNKLGQTSLLGPIAVAAYSYMSLVPIIQPPIMKALTTEEERKVKMPTLRPVSKLERILFPIVVTVVVCLLLPTTAPLVGMLMLGNLFKECGVVKQLTETASNAMMYIVVIMLGTSVGGATSAEAFLNVDTLKIVALGLIAFAFGTAAGVIIGKLMYVLSGKKINPLIGSAGVSAVPMAARVSQKVAAETDPTNFLLMQAMGPNVAGVIGTAVAAGTFMAVYGVK
;
A
#
# COMPACT_ATOMS: atom_id res chain seq x y z
N MET A 1 -50.77 -14.63 -8.69
CA MET A 1 -49.60 -15.07 -9.44
C MET A 1 -49.59 -16.60 -9.51
N ASN A 2 -49.52 -17.20 -10.71
CA ASN A 2 -49.42 -18.64 -10.86
C ASN A 2 -48.03 -19.12 -10.44
N ALA A 3 -47.96 -20.33 -9.79
CA ALA A 3 -46.69 -20.90 -9.35
C ALA A 3 -45.63 -20.98 -10.45
N LEU A 4 -46.02 -21.22 -11.70
CA LEU A 4 -45.16 -21.20 -12.89
C LEU A 4 -44.56 -19.80 -13.17
N GLN A 5 -45.38 -18.74 -13.00
CA GLN A 5 -44.89 -17.34 -13.15
C GLN A 5 -43.92 -16.97 -12.04
N THR A 6 -44.20 -17.40 -10.80
CA THR A 6 -43.31 -17.16 -9.66
C THR A 6 -41.98 -17.88 -9.89
N PHE A 7 -41.99 -19.12 -10.35
CA PHE A 7 -40.76 -19.89 -10.66
C PHE A 7 -39.98 -19.29 -11.83
N SER A 8 -40.67 -18.86 -12.89
CA SER A 8 -40.03 -18.16 -14.02
C SER A 8 -39.37 -16.83 -13.57
N ASN A 9 -40.06 -16.05 -12.72
CA ASN A 9 -39.51 -14.82 -12.18
C ASN A 9 -38.29 -15.07 -11.27
N LEU A 10 -38.30 -16.13 -10.48
CA LEU A 10 -37.15 -16.53 -9.66
C LEU A 10 -35.97 -16.93 -10.51
N LEU A 11 -36.17 -17.67 -11.60
CA LEU A 11 -35.11 -18.03 -12.53
C LEU A 11 -34.52 -16.81 -13.22
N GLN A 12 -35.37 -15.86 -13.63
CA GLN A 12 -34.91 -14.60 -14.26
C GLN A 12 -34.14 -13.68 -13.31
N GLN A 13 -34.36 -13.81 -11.98
CA GLN A 13 -33.61 -13.07 -10.98
C GLN A 13 -32.27 -13.73 -10.61
N THR A 14 -31.98 -14.93 -11.11
CA THR A 14 -30.69 -15.56 -10.85
C THR A 14 -29.58 -14.87 -11.62
N ALA A 15 -28.41 -14.71 -11.00
CA ALA A 15 -27.23 -14.13 -11.65
C ALA A 15 -26.82 -14.84 -12.93
N PHE A 16 -27.18 -16.14 -13.11
CA PHE A 16 -26.86 -16.90 -14.33
C PHE A 16 -27.47 -16.30 -15.60
N VAL A 17 -28.59 -15.59 -15.52
CA VAL A 17 -29.25 -14.99 -16.68
C VAL A 17 -28.58 -13.70 -17.12
N SER A 18 -27.98 -12.95 -16.20
CA SER A 18 -27.33 -11.66 -16.47
C SER A 18 -25.81 -11.74 -16.59
N MET A 19 -25.21 -12.91 -16.27
CA MET A 19 -23.77 -13.09 -16.22
C MET A 19 -23.11 -13.06 -17.61
N THR A 20 -22.12 -12.21 -17.77
CA THR A 20 -21.29 -12.12 -18.98
C THR A 20 -20.03 -12.97 -18.87
N TRP A 21 -19.37 -13.23 -20.00
CA TRP A 21 -18.04 -13.88 -20.00
C TRP A 21 -17.00 -13.10 -19.18
N GLY A 22 -17.09 -11.77 -19.15
CA GLY A 22 -16.23 -10.95 -18.33
C GLY A 22 -16.44 -11.22 -16.83
N ASN A 23 -17.70 -11.36 -16.39
CA ASN A 23 -17.99 -11.69 -14.99
C ASN A 23 -17.44 -13.07 -14.61
N ILE A 24 -17.59 -14.08 -15.50
CA ILE A 24 -17.04 -15.43 -15.25
C ILE A 24 -15.52 -15.37 -15.12
N LEU A 25 -14.84 -14.63 -16.00
CA LEU A 25 -13.40 -14.44 -15.93
C LEU A 25 -12.98 -13.76 -14.63
N MET A 26 -13.68 -12.70 -14.19
CA MET A 26 -13.38 -12.00 -12.94
C MET A 26 -13.66 -12.85 -11.71
N ILE A 27 -14.68 -13.69 -11.72
CA ILE A 27 -14.92 -14.70 -10.67
C ILE A 27 -13.75 -15.68 -10.60
N PHE A 28 -13.23 -16.14 -11.75
CA PHE A 28 -12.04 -16.99 -11.78
C PHE A 28 -10.81 -16.26 -11.22
N VAL A 29 -10.60 -14.99 -11.57
CA VAL A 29 -9.52 -14.15 -11.01
C VAL A 29 -9.66 -14.02 -9.50
N ALA A 30 -10.89 -13.83 -8.99
CA ALA A 30 -11.16 -13.78 -7.57
C ALA A 30 -10.77 -15.10 -6.86
N PHE A 31 -11.08 -16.25 -7.46
CA PHE A 31 -10.64 -17.56 -6.92
C PHE A 31 -9.12 -17.71 -6.91
N VAL A 32 -8.43 -17.21 -7.94
CA VAL A 32 -6.96 -17.21 -7.96
C VAL A 32 -6.42 -16.36 -6.82
N PHE A 33 -6.97 -15.17 -6.57
CA PHE A 33 -6.55 -14.32 -5.46
C PHE A 33 -6.84 -14.95 -4.10
N LEU A 34 -8.00 -15.57 -3.93
CA LEU A 34 -8.30 -16.34 -2.72
C LEU A 34 -7.31 -17.48 -2.50
N TYR A 35 -6.96 -18.22 -3.55
CA TYR A 35 -5.94 -19.26 -3.48
C TYR A 35 -4.58 -18.71 -3.07
N LEU A 36 -4.15 -17.60 -3.67
CA LEU A 36 -2.87 -16.95 -3.32
C LEU A 36 -2.86 -16.48 -1.87
N ALA A 37 -3.96 -15.90 -1.41
CA ALA A 37 -4.09 -15.44 -0.02
C ALA A 37 -4.11 -16.60 0.98
N ILE A 38 -4.94 -17.61 0.74
CA ILE A 38 -5.21 -18.68 1.71
C ILE A 38 -4.11 -19.75 1.66
N ALA A 39 -3.76 -20.25 0.47
CA ALA A 39 -2.82 -21.36 0.31
C ALA A 39 -1.36 -20.92 0.26
N LYS A 40 -1.08 -19.70 -0.23
CA LYS A 40 0.29 -19.17 -0.36
C LYS A 40 0.63 -18.12 0.72
N GLY A 41 -0.35 -17.66 1.50
CA GLY A 41 -0.13 -16.68 2.57
C GLY A 41 0.23 -15.28 2.06
N PHE A 42 -0.18 -14.93 0.83
CA PHE A 42 0.11 -13.62 0.23
C PHE A 42 -0.83 -12.57 0.81
N GLU A 43 -0.33 -11.78 1.77
CA GLU A 43 -1.02 -10.69 2.45
C GLU A 43 -2.52 -10.98 2.74
N PRO A 44 -2.83 -12.06 3.48
CA PRO A 44 -4.19 -12.58 3.59
C PRO A 44 -5.17 -11.58 4.20
N LEU A 45 -4.70 -10.69 5.07
CA LEU A 45 -5.54 -9.67 5.71
C LEU A 45 -6.19 -8.71 4.71
N LEU A 46 -5.52 -8.43 3.60
CA LEU A 46 -6.01 -7.51 2.55
C LEU A 46 -6.56 -8.28 1.35
N LEU A 47 -5.83 -9.31 0.89
CA LEU A 47 -6.18 -9.98 -0.36
C LEU A 47 -7.46 -10.82 -0.24
N VAL A 48 -7.77 -11.39 0.93
CA VAL A 48 -9.03 -12.13 1.14
C VAL A 48 -10.25 -11.22 0.99
N PRO A 49 -10.38 -10.10 1.72
CA PRO A 49 -11.54 -9.22 1.54
C PRO A 49 -11.61 -8.58 0.15
N ILE A 50 -10.48 -8.25 -0.49
CA ILE A 50 -10.44 -7.74 -1.88
C ILE A 50 -11.00 -8.79 -2.84
N ALA A 51 -10.49 -10.02 -2.78
CA ALA A 51 -10.94 -11.10 -3.66
C ALA A 51 -12.42 -11.44 -3.44
N PHE A 52 -12.89 -11.37 -2.19
CA PHE A 52 -14.30 -11.61 -1.88
C PHE A 52 -15.20 -10.48 -2.38
N GLY A 53 -14.80 -9.22 -2.24
CA GLY A 53 -15.49 -8.08 -2.84
C GLY A 53 -15.56 -8.16 -4.36
N MET A 54 -14.48 -8.57 -5.03
CA MET A 54 -14.42 -8.84 -6.46
C MET A 54 -15.39 -9.95 -6.86
N LEU A 55 -15.48 -11.02 -6.07
CA LEU A 55 -16.45 -12.10 -6.28
C LEU A 55 -17.88 -11.57 -6.22
N LEU A 56 -18.21 -10.80 -5.17
CA LEU A 56 -19.56 -10.27 -4.95
C LEU A 56 -20.02 -9.34 -6.07
N VAL A 57 -19.20 -8.39 -6.51
CA VAL A 57 -19.60 -7.42 -7.55
C VAL A 57 -19.77 -8.09 -8.92
N ASN A 58 -19.04 -9.15 -9.21
CA ASN A 58 -19.16 -9.87 -10.48
C ASN A 58 -20.30 -10.91 -10.48
N ILE A 59 -20.87 -11.24 -9.31
CA ILE A 59 -22.11 -12.03 -9.19
C ILE A 59 -23.32 -11.10 -9.11
N TYR A 60 -23.23 -10.01 -8.33
CA TYR A 60 -24.32 -9.09 -8.07
C TYR A 60 -23.82 -7.62 -8.13
N PRO A 61 -23.77 -7.01 -9.32
CA PRO A 61 -23.25 -5.66 -9.51
C PRO A 61 -23.96 -4.59 -8.69
N ASP A 62 -25.26 -4.78 -8.38
CA ASP A 62 -26.06 -3.82 -7.61
C ASP A 62 -25.57 -3.63 -6.16
N ILE A 63 -24.68 -4.50 -5.67
CA ILE A 63 -24.01 -4.30 -4.38
C ILE A 63 -23.16 -3.01 -4.35
N MET A 64 -22.79 -2.48 -5.53
CA MET A 64 -22.06 -1.21 -5.74
C MET A 64 -22.96 -0.11 -6.32
N MET A 65 -24.29 -0.33 -6.41
CA MET A 65 -25.23 0.64 -6.99
C MET A 65 -25.32 1.89 -6.11
N SER A 66 -25.27 3.08 -6.75
CA SER A 66 -25.47 4.35 -6.04
C SER A 66 -26.94 4.54 -5.60
N PRO A 67 -27.20 5.26 -4.50
CA PRO A 67 -28.56 5.56 -4.05
C PRO A 67 -29.45 6.21 -5.11
N GLU A 68 -28.87 7.05 -5.98
CA GLU A 68 -29.57 7.75 -7.05
C GLU A 68 -30.14 6.80 -8.12
N LYS A 69 -29.50 5.65 -8.32
CA LYS A 69 -29.93 4.61 -9.28
C LYS A 69 -30.88 3.58 -8.65
N SER A 70 -31.01 3.59 -7.34
CA SER A 70 -31.85 2.65 -6.60
C SER A 70 -33.31 3.12 -6.57
N ILE A 71 -34.26 2.19 -6.78
CA ILE A 71 -35.70 2.46 -6.71
C ILE A 71 -36.11 2.98 -5.33
N ASN A 72 -35.43 2.51 -4.27
CA ASN A 72 -35.75 2.85 -2.88
C ASN A 72 -34.87 3.98 -2.31
N GLY A 73 -34.02 4.61 -3.10
CA GLY A 73 -33.09 5.64 -2.65
C GLY A 73 -31.99 5.15 -1.70
N THR A 74 -31.79 3.81 -1.60
CA THR A 74 -30.73 3.20 -0.81
C THR A 74 -29.69 2.57 -1.73
N GLY A 75 -28.41 2.89 -1.53
CA GLY A 75 -27.31 2.30 -2.29
C GLY A 75 -26.99 0.86 -1.88
N GLY A 76 -26.21 0.18 -2.67
CA GLY A 76 -25.63 -1.12 -2.32
C GLY A 76 -24.66 -1.03 -1.14
N LEU A 77 -24.49 -2.12 -0.41
CA LEU A 77 -23.65 -2.15 0.80
C LEU A 77 -22.20 -1.68 0.51
N LEU A 78 -21.58 -2.20 -0.53
CA LEU A 78 -20.19 -1.87 -0.84
C LEU A 78 -20.02 -0.46 -1.39
N TRP A 79 -21.08 0.14 -1.94
CA TRP A 79 -21.09 1.54 -2.35
C TRP A 79 -20.84 2.47 -1.14
N TYR A 80 -21.45 2.22 0.01
CA TYR A 80 -21.21 3.02 1.22
C TYR A 80 -19.79 2.87 1.73
N PHE A 81 -19.23 1.65 1.73
CA PHE A 81 -17.84 1.43 2.13
C PHE A 81 -16.88 2.12 1.17
N PHE A 82 -17.16 2.07 -0.13
CA PHE A 82 -16.39 2.75 -1.16
C PHE A 82 -16.39 4.28 -0.98
N HIS A 83 -17.51 4.87 -0.57
CA HIS A 83 -17.58 6.30 -0.28
C HIS A 83 -16.72 6.71 0.93
N LEU A 84 -16.56 5.85 1.93
CA LEU A 84 -15.61 6.10 3.02
C LEU A 84 -14.17 6.11 2.51
N ASP A 85 -13.85 5.35 1.46
CA ASP A 85 -12.56 5.43 0.77
C ASP A 85 -12.43 6.73 -0.01
N GLU A 86 -13.44 7.11 -0.78
CA GLU A 86 -13.45 8.37 -1.56
C GLU A 86 -13.29 9.60 -0.65
N TRP A 87 -13.88 9.59 0.52
CA TRP A 87 -13.72 10.66 1.52
C TRP A 87 -12.38 10.58 2.26
N ALA A 88 -11.52 9.65 1.91
CA ALA A 88 -10.22 9.42 2.53
C ALA A 88 -10.28 9.05 4.03
N ILE A 89 -11.42 8.60 4.52
CA ILE A 89 -11.60 8.20 5.93
C ILE A 89 -10.85 6.88 6.18
N LEU A 90 -11.11 5.84 5.38
CA LEU A 90 -10.51 4.52 5.60
C LEU A 90 -8.98 4.55 5.44
N PRO A 91 -8.38 5.17 4.40
CA PRO A 91 -6.92 5.28 4.31
C PRO A 91 -6.29 5.99 5.49
N SER A 92 -6.89 7.08 5.98
CA SER A 92 -6.38 7.82 7.13
C SER A 92 -6.40 6.99 8.42
N LEU A 93 -7.47 6.23 8.65
CA LEU A 93 -7.57 5.31 9.80
C LEU A 93 -6.58 4.14 9.70
N ILE A 94 -6.30 3.63 8.50
CA ILE A 94 -5.23 2.62 8.29
C ILE A 94 -3.89 3.20 8.70
N PHE A 95 -3.56 4.44 8.28
CA PHE A 95 -2.33 5.10 8.67
C PHE A 95 -2.20 5.25 10.19
N MET A 96 -3.29 5.56 10.90
CA MET A 96 -3.29 5.57 12.37
C MET A 96 -3.00 4.19 12.96
N GLY A 97 -3.62 3.14 12.44
CA GLY A 97 -3.37 1.76 12.85
C GLY A 97 -1.92 1.32 12.60
N VAL A 98 -1.39 1.63 11.40
CA VAL A 98 0.01 1.39 11.05
C VAL A 98 0.96 2.13 11.99
N GLY A 99 0.67 3.40 12.31
CA GLY A 99 1.45 4.19 13.26
C GLY A 99 1.48 3.56 14.66
N ALA A 100 0.34 3.05 15.13
CA ALA A 100 0.23 2.37 16.42
C ALA A 100 0.99 1.03 16.47
N GLN A 101 1.15 0.36 15.32
CA GLN A 101 1.92 -0.88 15.21
C GLN A 101 3.42 -0.62 14.99
N THR A 102 3.79 0.49 14.37
CA THR A 102 5.15 0.77 13.90
C THR A 102 6.07 1.21 15.04
N ASP A 103 7.32 0.72 14.99
CA ASP A 103 8.42 1.20 15.83
C ASP A 103 9.36 2.08 15.00
N PHE A 104 9.40 3.37 15.28
CA PHE A 104 10.28 4.33 14.62
C PHE A 104 11.67 4.44 15.29
N SER A 105 11.92 3.71 16.39
CA SER A 105 13.23 3.74 17.07
C SER A 105 14.42 3.47 16.15
N PRO A 106 14.37 2.52 15.18
CA PRO A 106 15.47 2.30 14.25
C PRO A 106 15.79 3.54 13.39
N LEU A 107 14.77 4.29 12.97
CA LEU A 107 14.93 5.52 12.20
C LEU A 107 15.50 6.65 13.06
N ILE A 108 15.01 6.80 14.31
CA ILE A 108 15.49 7.79 15.26
C ILE A 108 16.96 7.50 15.65
N ALA A 109 17.30 6.20 15.83
CA ALA A 109 18.66 5.79 16.17
C ALA A 109 19.66 6.06 15.04
N ASN A 110 19.22 5.95 13.77
CA ASN A 110 20.07 6.15 12.59
C ASN A 110 19.35 7.02 11.54
N PRO A 111 19.26 8.34 11.71
CA PRO A 111 18.50 9.22 10.83
C PRO A 111 18.98 9.24 9.37
N ILE A 112 20.23 8.88 9.10
CA ILE A 112 20.77 8.82 7.72
C ILE A 112 19.99 7.83 6.83
N THR A 113 19.29 6.88 7.45
CA THR A 113 18.45 5.91 6.74
C THR A 113 17.21 6.54 6.10
N PHE A 114 16.85 7.79 6.45
CA PHE A 114 15.87 8.60 5.72
C PHE A 114 16.24 8.73 4.23
N LEU A 115 17.53 8.84 3.92
CA LEU A 115 18.00 8.94 2.52
C LEU A 115 17.67 7.68 1.71
N LEU A 116 17.66 6.51 2.34
CA LEU A 116 17.30 5.26 1.69
C LEU A 116 15.80 5.16 1.44
N GLY A 117 14.98 5.63 2.39
CA GLY A 117 13.53 5.78 2.17
C GLY A 117 13.21 6.79 1.06
N ALA A 118 13.91 7.93 1.03
CA ALA A 118 13.78 8.90 -0.04
C ALA A 118 14.22 8.34 -1.40
N ALA A 119 15.30 7.56 -1.45
CA ALA A 119 15.79 6.93 -2.67
C ALA A 119 14.76 5.97 -3.28
N ALA A 120 14.05 5.20 -2.45
CA ALA A 120 13.03 4.28 -2.94
C ALA A 120 11.84 5.01 -3.59
N GLN A 121 11.58 6.29 -3.27
CA GLN A 121 10.56 7.10 -3.93
C GLN A 121 10.88 7.36 -5.41
N PHE A 122 12.11 7.09 -5.86
CA PHE A 122 12.45 7.09 -7.29
C PHE A 122 11.54 6.15 -8.09
N GLY A 123 11.08 5.07 -7.49
CA GLY A 123 10.05 4.19 -8.07
C GLY A 123 8.76 4.93 -8.40
N ILE A 124 8.29 5.82 -7.52
CA ILE A 124 7.09 6.64 -7.72
C ILE A 124 7.30 7.62 -8.87
N TYR A 125 8.37 8.41 -8.84
CA TYR A 125 8.60 9.43 -9.87
C TYR A 125 8.89 8.81 -11.25
N SER A 126 9.61 7.68 -11.31
CA SER A 126 9.80 6.97 -12.57
C SER A 126 8.49 6.42 -13.13
N ALA A 127 7.62 5.88 -12.28
CA ALA A 127 6.28 5.44 -12.67
C ALA A 127 5.43 6.59 -13.22
N TYR A 128 5.52 7.76 -12.60
CA TYR A 128 4.82 8.95 -13.08
C TYR A 128 5.19 9.29 -14.52
N PHE A 129 6.48 9.40 -14.82
CA PHE A 129 6.94 9.70 -16.19
C PHE A 129 6.58 8.58 -17.17
N MET A 130 6.71 7.32 -16.77
CA MET A 130 6.32 6.19 -17.62
C MET A 130 4.81 6.19 -17.90
N ALA A 131 3.95 6.51 -16.93
CA ALA A 131 2.52 6.61 -17.11
C ALA A 131 2.15 7.73 -18.09
N ILE A 132 2.79 8.90 -18.00
CA ILE A 132 2.65 9.98 -18.99
C ILE A 132 3.05 9.48 -20.39
N PHE A 133 4.17 8.76 -20.50
CA PHE A 133 4.63 8.19 -21.77
C PHE A 133 3.66 7.18 -22.38
N MET A 134 2.91 6.44 -21.52
CA MET A 134 1.87 5.49 -21.94
C MET A 134 0.53 6.15 -22.27
N GLY A 135 0.44 7.49 -22.21
CA GLY A 135 -0.72 8.29 -22.63
C GLY A 135 -1.72 8.60 -21.51
N PHE A 136 -1.40 8.34 -20.24
CA PHE A 136 -2.23 8.79 -19.14
C PHE A 136 -2.11 10.31 -18.93
N ASN A 137 -3.20 10.97 -18.55
CA ASN A 137 -3.13 12.38 -18.14
C ASN A 137 -2.35 12.53 -16.83
N GLY A 138 -1.89 13.74 -16.52
CA GLY A 138 -1.01 13.98 -15.38
C GLY A 138 -1.59 13.55 -14.03
N ALA A 139 -2.90 13.78 -13.78
CA ALA A 139 -3.56 13.37 -12.54
C ALA A 139 -3.67 11.84 -12.42
N ALA A 140 -4.03 11.15 -13.52
CA ALA A 140 -4.04 9.70 -13.59
C ALA A 140 -2.62 9.12 -13.39
N ALA A 141 -1.63 9.70 -14.06
CA ALA A 141 -0.23 9.28 -13.92
C ALA A 141 0.27 9.44 -12.48
N ALA A 142 -0.10 10.52 -11.79
CA ALA A 142 0.23 10.74 -10.39
C ALA A 142 -0.42 9.69 -9.48
N ALA A 143 -1.72 9.39 -9.69
CA ALA A 143 -2.43 8.35 -8.94
C ALA A 143 -1.80 6.97 -9.13
N ILE A 144 -1.49 6.59 -10.37
CA ILE A 144 -0.85 5.32 -10.73
C ILE A 144 0.55 5.21 -10.11
N SER A 145 1.30 6.30 -10.10
CA SER A 145 2.72 6.30 -9.72
C SER A 145 2.97 5.86 -8.27
N ILE A 146 2.04 6.12 -7.35
CA ILE A 146 2.17 5.73 -5.93
C ILE A 146 2.34 4.22 -5.74
N ILE A 147 1.87 3.41 -6.69
CA ILE A 147 2.09 1.95 -6.69
C ILE A 147 3.58 1.62 -6.55
N GLY A 148 4.46 2.44 -7.16
CA GLY A 148 5.92 2.27 -7.08
C GLY A 148 6.50 2.41 -5.67
N GLY A 149 5.78 3.04 -4.74
CA GLY A 149 6.12 3.11 -3.33
C GLY A 149 5.68 1.88 -2.52
N ALA A 150 4.91 0.97 -3.11
CA ALA A 150 4.29 -0.18 -2.45
C ALA A 150 3.44 0.23 -1.23
N ASP A 151 2.58 1.24 -1.41
CA ASP A 151 1.71 1.80 -0.39
C ASP A 151 0.26 1.85 -0.90
N GLY A 152 -0.50 0.82 -0.57
CA GLY A 152 -1.89 0.67 -0.99
C GLY A 152 -2.79 1.82 -0.52
N PRO A 153 -2.83 2.12 0.80
CA PRO A 153 -3.66 3.20 1.33
C PRO A 153 -3.35 4.57 0.72
N THR A 154 -2.07 4.92 0.53
CA THR A 154 -1.68 6.17 -0.12
C THR A 154 -2.09 6.20 -1.60
N SER A 155 -2.00 5.06 -2.31
CA SER A 155 -2.44 4.95 -3.70
C SER A 155 -3.94 5.27 -3.85
N ILE A 156 -4.77 4.69 -2.97
CA ILE A 156 -6.21 4.95 -2.91
C ILE A 156 -6.49 6.42 -2.56
N PHE A 157 -5.83 6.92 -1.51
CA PHE A 157 -5.98 8.30 -1.06
C PHE A 157 -5.71 9.30 -2.20
N LEU A 158 -4.56 9.17 -2.87
CA LEU A 158 -4.19 10.10 -3.95
C LEU A 158 -5.12 9.95 -5.16
N CYS A 159 -5.48 8.73 -5.53
CA CYS A 159 -6.41 8.45 -6.63
C CYS A 159 -7.74 9.19 -6.43
N ASN A 160 -8.30 9.13 -5.23
CA ASN A 160 -9.53 9.81 -4.87
C ASN A 160 -9.37 11.34 -4.84
N LYS A 161 -8.31 11.83 -4.20
CA LYS A 161 -8.03 13.28 -4.11
C LYS A 161 -7.81 13.94 -5.47
N LEU A 162 -7.27 13.20 -6.44
CA LEU A 162 -7.10 13.66 -7.82
C LEU A 162 -8.34 13.42 -8.71
N GLY A 163 -9.45 12.89 -8.16
CA GLY A 163 -10.68 12.64 -8.90
C GLY A 163 -10.57 11.51 -9.93
N GLN A 164 -9.63 10.59 -9.77
CA GLN A 164 -9.39 9.47 -10.70
C GLN A 164 -10.13 8.19 -10.26
N THR A 165 -11.37 8.32 -9.81
CA THR A 165 -12.16 7.22 -9.20
C THR A 165 -12.36 6.02 -10.12
N SER A 166 -12.39 6.23 -11.44
CA SER A 166 -12.46 5.14 -12.43
C SER A 166 -11.23 4.22 -12.43
N LEU A 167 -10.08 4.72 -11.98
CA LEU A 167 -8.84 3.96 -11.89
C LEU A 167 -8.62 3.32 -10.49
N LEU A 168 -9.51 3.60 -9.54
CA LEU A 168 -9.33 3.19 -8.15
C LEU A 168 -9.21 1.68 -8.01
N GLY A 169 -10.12 0.91 -8.61
CA GLY A 169 -10.07 -0.56 -8.58
C GLY A 169 -8.77 -1.13 -9.13
N PRO A 170 -8.38 -0.81 -10.38
CA PRO A 170 -7.10 -1.24 -10.95
C PRO A 170 -5.88 -0.83 -10.13
N ILE A 171 -5.81 0.42 -9.67
CA ILE A 171 -4.70 0.92 -8.86
C ILE A 171 -4.59 0.18 -7.53
N ALA A 172 -5.71 0.02 -6.83
CA ALA A 172 -5.73 -0.63 -5.54
C ALA A 172 -5.36 -2.11 -5.62
N VAL A 173 -5.93 -2.84 -6.59
CA VAL A 173 -5.58 -4.25 -6.82
C VAL A 173 -4.10 -4.38 -7.18
N ALA A 174 -3.56 -3.54 -8.05
CA ALA A 174 -2.14 -3.54 -8.38
C ALA A 174 -1.27 -3.26 -7.15
N ALA A 175 -1.56 -2.20 -6.38
CA ALA A 175 -0.78 -1.80 -5.21
C ALA A 175 -0.73 -2.92 -4.15
N TYR A 176 -1.87 -3.50 -3.79
CA TYR A 176 -1.92 -4.56 -2.80
C TYR A 176 -1.34 -5.88 -3.30
N SER A 177 -1.52 -6.21 -4.59
CA SER A 177 -0.89 -7.39 -5.18
C SER A 177 0.63 -7.28 -5.15
N TYR A 178 1.20 -6.11 -5.47
CA TYR A 178 2.66 -5.92 -5.41
C TYR A 178 3.20 -5.90 -3.99
N MET A 179 2.48 -5.35 -3.02
CA MET A 179 2.84 -5.52 -1.61
C MET A 179 2.99 -6.99 -1.23
N SER A 180 2.07 -7.84 -1.68
CA SER A 180 2.12 -9.29 -1.44
C SER A 180 3.27 -9.98 -2.15
N LEU A 181 3.70 -9.45 -3.31
CA LEU A 181 4.78 -10.01 -4.13
C LEU A 181 6.18 -9.48 -3.76
N VAL A 182 6.30 -8.58 -2.80
CA VAL A 182 7.59 -8.05 -2.28
C VAL A 182 8.61 -9.17 -2.04
N PRO A 183 8.27 -10.29 -1.35
CA PRO A 183 9.22 -11.37 -1.10
C PRO A 183 9.70 -12.13 -2.34
N ILE A 184 9.03 -11.95 -3.48
CA ILE A 184 9.36 -12.59 -4.75
C ILE A 184 10.12 -11.62 -5.66
N ILE A 185 9.69 -10.36 -5.73
CA ILE A 185 10.21 -9.36 -6.67
C ILE A 185 11.55 -8.78 -6.19
N GLN A 186 11.68 -8.48 -4.91
CA GLN A 186 12.88 -7.82 -4.38
C GLN A 186 14.15 -8.68 -4.41
N PRO A 187 14.14 -9.97 -3.98
CA PRO A 187 15.37 -10.74 -3.87
C PRO A 187 16.19 -10.86 -5.16
N PRO A 188 15.61 -11.12 -6.34
CA PRO A 188 16.36 -11.13 -7.59
C PRO A 188 17.06 -9.80 -7.89
N ILE A 189 16.38 -8.68 -7.67
CA ILE A 189 16.91 -7.32 -7.90
C ILE A 189 18.06 -7.04 -6.94
N MET A 190 17.87 -7.35 -5.65
CA MET A 190 18.88 -7.18 -4.61
C MET A 190 20.14 -7.98 -4.93
N LYS A 191 19.98 -9.25 -5.31
CA LYS A 191 21.10 -10.15 -5.65
C LYS A 191 21.84 -9.71 -6.92
N ALA A 192 21.09 -9.21 -7.92
CA ALA A 192 21.70 -8.72 -9.16
C ALA A 192 22.52 -7.43 -8.94
N LEU A 193 22.09 -6.58 -8.01
CA LEU A 193 22.74 -5.30 -7.75
C LEU A 193 23.82 -5.35 -6.65
N THR A 194 23.96 -6.44 -5.90
CA THR A 194 24.92 -6.55 -4.79
C THR A 194 25.85 -7.74 -4.95
N THR A 195 27.10 -7.60 -4.54
CA THR A 195 28.06 -8.69 -4.46
C THR A 195 27.87 -9.49 -3.16
N GLU A 196 28.45 -10.70 -3.10
CA GLU A 196 28.41 -11.49 -1.85
C GLU A 196 29.13 -10.80 -0.69
N GLU A 197 30.23 -10.10 -0.96
CA GLU A 197 30.96 -9.34 0.04
C GLU A 197 30.11 -8.21 0.64
N GLU A 198 29.39 -7.48 -0.22
CA GLU A 198 28.48 -6.43 0.21
C GLU A 198 27.34 -6.98 1.08
N ARG A 199 26.79 -8.15 0.72
CA ARG A 199 25.71 -8.80 1.50
C ARG A 199 26.16 -9.33 2.85
N LYS A 200 27.44 -9.68 3.01
CA LYS A 200 28.05 -10.17 4.27
C LYS A 200 28.37 -9.04 5.27
N VAL A 201 28.23 -7.79 4.88
CA VAL A 201 28.54 -6.66 5.79
C VAL A 201 27.63 -6.70 7.01
N LYS A 202 28.24 -6.83 8.18
CA LYS A 202 27.55 -6.76 9.48
C LYS A 202 27.50 -5.32 9.96
N MET A 203 26.30 -4.85 10.26
CA MET A 203 26.11 -3.52 10.79
C MET A 203 26.15 -3.52 12.33
N PRO A 204 26.67 -2.47 12.96
CA PRO A 204 26.66 -2.37 14.42
C PRO A 204 25.23 -2.31 14.95
N THR A 205 25.06 -2.68 16.23
CA THR A 205 23.79 -2.52 16.94
C THR A 205 23.40 -1.04 16.99
N LEU A 206 22.10 -0.77 16.85
CA LEU A 206 21.57 0.60 16.93
C LEU A 206 21.74 1.14 18.36
N ARG A 207 21.95 2.46 18.47
CA ARG A 207 21.96 3.11 19.78
C ARG A 207 20.60 2.99 20.46
N PRO A 208 20.54 2.92 21.79
CA PRO A 208 19.28 3.01 22.50
C PRO A 208 18.63 4.39 22.27
N VAL A 209 17.31 4.40 22.07
CA VAL A 209 16.49 5.60 21.89
C VAL A 209 15.75 5.88 23.19
N SER A 210 15.86 7.10 23.70
CA SER A 210 15.19 7.50 24.93
C SER A 210 13.67 7.60 24.74
N LYS A 211 12.91 7.48 25.84
CA LYS A 211 11.45 7.64 25.80
C LYS A 211 11.04 9.02 25.29
N LEU A 212 11.79 10.05 25.64
CA LEU A 212 11.52 11.42 25.20
C LEU A 212 11.69 11.57 23.68
N GLU A 213 12.76 11.02 23.10
CA GLU A 213 12.96 11.03 21.65
C GLU A 213 11.79 10.34 20.91
N ARG A 214 11.32 9.19 21.42
CA ARG A 214 10.20 8.47 20.84
C ARG A 214 8.88 9.23 20.91
N ILE A 215 8.62 9.98 21.98
CA ILE A 215 7.42 10.81 22.11
C ILE A 215 7.51 12.07 21.25
N LEU A 216 8.68 12.71 21.20
CA LEU A 216 8.87 13.94 20.41
C LEU A 216 8.88 13.69 18.92
N PHE A 217 9.36 12.54 18.47
CA PHE A 217 9.48 12.21 17.05
C PHE A 217 8.16 12.36 16.27
N PRO A 218 7.03 11.73 16.66
CA PRO A 218 5.78 11.88 15.93
C PRO A 218 5.25 13.32 15.94
N ILE A 219 5.45 14.07 17.02
CA ILE A 219 5.04 15.47 17.12
C ILE A 219 5.85 16.33 16.15
N VAL A 220 7.18 16.20 16.17
CA VAL A 220 8.07 16.97 15.29
C VAL A 220 7.82 16.65 13.82
N VAL A 221 7.70 15.37 13.48
CA VAL A 221 7.40 14.95 12.08
C VAL A 221 6.07 15.53 11.62
N THR A 222 5.02 15.46 12.45
CA THR A 222 3.72 16.06 12.11
C THR A 222 3.84 17.55 11.84
N VAL A 223 4.46 18.29 12.77
CA VAL A 223 4.60 19.74 12.63
C VAL A 223 5.40 20.10 11.39
N VAL A 224 6.58 19.50 11.19
CA VAL A 224 7.45 19.84 10.07
C VAL A 224 6.80 19.48 8.73
N VAL A 225 6.29 18.24 8.60
CA VAL A 225 5.74 17.78 7.32
C VAL A 225 4.44 18.50 6.99
N CYS A 226 3.53 18.68 7.94
CA CYS A 226 2.25 19.36 7.67
C CYS A 226 2.38 20.88 7.50
N LEU A 227 3.42 21.52 8.06
CA LEU A 227 3.71 22.92 7.74
C LEU A 227 4.24 23.09 6.31
N LEU A 228 5.04 22.13 5.82
CA LEU A 228 5.57 22.16 4.45
C LEU A 228 4.52 21.73 3.41
N LEU A 229 3.75 20.69 3.72
CA LEU A 229 2.74 20.10 2.86
C LEU A 229 1.45 19.84 3.65
N PRO A 230 0.58 20.84 3.85
CA PRO A 230 -0.64 20.71 4.67
C PRO A 230 -1.58 19.57 4.21
N THR A 231 -1.60 19.28 2.92
CA THR A 231 -2.42 18.23 2.31
C THR A 231 -2.03 16.81 2.77
N THR A 232 -0.85 16.63 3.37
CA THR A 232 -0.42 15.32 3.93
C THR A 232 -0.98 15.04 5.32
N ALA A 233 -1.61 16.03 5.98
CA ALA A 233 -2.10 15.90 7.35
C ALA A 233 -3.01 14.68 7.59
N PRO A 234 -3.94 14.30 6.68
CA PRO A 234 -4.76 13.09 6.85
C PRO A 234 -3.95 11.80 6.89
N LEU A 235 -2.81 11.73 6.21
CA LEU A 235 -1.96 10.52 6.18
C LEU A 235 -0.88 10.60 7.26
N VAL A 236 0.04 11.58 7.15
CA VAL A 236 1.17 11.71 8.08
C VAL A 236 0.71 12.06 9.49
N GLY A 237 -0.28 12.94 9.64
CA GLY A 237 -0.84 13.29 10.95
C GLY A 237 -1.46 12.08 11.65
N MET A 238 -2.24 11.26 10.92
CA MET A 238 -2.86 10.06 11.49
C MET A 238 -1.82 8.96 11.80
N LEU A 239 -0.81 8.78 10.93
CA LEU A 239 0.32 7.88 11.19
C LEU A 239 1.02 8.25 12.49
N MET A 240 1.35 9.53 12.65
CA MET A 240 2.07 10.04 13.81
C MET A 240 1.19 10.06 15.06
N LEU A 241 -0.14 10.28 14.92
CA LEU A 241 -1.08 10.17 16.04
C LEU A 241 -1.11 8.73 16.59
N GLY A 242 -1.21 7.74 15.71
CA GLY A 242 -1.16 6.34 16.12
C GLY A 242 0.15 5.98 16.82
N ASN A 243 1.28 6.47 16.31
CA ASN A 243 2.58 6.26 16.93
C ASN A 243 2.69 6.97 18.29
N LEU A 244 2.15 8.18 18.41
CA LEU A 244 2.10 8.90 19.69
C LEU A 244 1.28 8.13 20.74
N PHE A 245 0.16 7.51 20.37
CA PHE A 245 -0.61 6.65 21.30
C PHE A 245 0.27 5.55 21.89
N LYS A 246 1.08 4.90 21.04
CA LYS A 246 2.00 3.85 21.46
C LYS A 246 3.11 4.36 22.38
N GLU A 247 3.80 5.42 21.96
CA GLU A 247 5.05 5.87 22.61
C GLU A 247 4.81 6.66 23.88
N CYS A 248 3.68 7.37 24.03
CA CYS A 248 3.37 8.09 25.26
C CYS A 248 3.09 7.14 26.44
N GLY A 249 2.52 5.96 26.17
CA GLY A 249 2.27 4.91 27.17
C GLY A 249 1.12 5.19 28.15
N VAL A 250 0.43 6.34 28.03
CA VAL A 250 -0.65 6.75 28.94
C VAL A 250 -2.05 6.41 28.41
N VAL A 251 -2.16 6.06 27.14
CA VAL A 251 -3.42 5.74 26.44
C VAL A 251 -3.39 4.33 25.81
N LYS A 252 -3.00 3.34 26.58
CA LYS A 252 -2.83 1.95 26.11
C LYS A 252 -4.07 1.40 25.40
N GLN A 253 -5.27 1.74 25.90
CA GLN A 253 -6.55 1.32 25.30
C GLN A 253 -6.74 1.87 23.88
N LEU A 254 -6.31 3.12 23.62
CA LEU A 254 -6.34 3.69 22.27
C LEU A 254 -5.33 3.00 21.36
N THR A 255 -4.14 2.70 21.88
CA THR A 255 -3.13 1.94 21.12
C THR A 255 -3.65 0.55 20.73
N GLU A 256 -4.21 -0.18 21.67
CA GLU A 256 -4.78 -1.52 21.42
C GLU A 256 -5.93 -1.47 20.43
N THR A 257 -6.82 -0.49 20.58
CA THR A 257 -7.96 -0.31 19.66
C THR A 257 -7.47 0.04 18.25
N ALA A 258 -6.56 1.00 18.12
CA ALA A 258 -6.05 1.46 16.83
C ALA A 258 -5.26 0.37 16.11
N SER A 259 -4.42 -0.38 16.83
CA SER A 259 -3.55 -1.41 16.24
C SER A 259 -4.26 -2.73 15.94
N ASN A 260 -5.43 -2.99 16.52
CA ASN A 260 -6.15 -4.26 16.39
C ASN A 260 -7.58 -4.04 15.85
N ALA A 261 -8.56 -3.82 16.74
CA ALA A 261 -9.97 -3.83 16.36
C ALA A 261 -10.32 -2.83 15.26
N MET A 262 -9.92 -1.57 15.41
CA MET A 262 -10.17 -0.54 14.42
C MET A 262 -9.46 -0.86 13.10
N MET A 263 -8.18 -1.23 13.15
CA MET A 263 -7.40 -1.59 11.96
C MET A 263 -8.09 -2.71 11.17
N TYR A 264 -8.55 -3.78 11.84
CA TYR A 264 -9.18 -4.91 11.16
C TYR A 264 -10.56 -4.55 10.60
N ILE A 265 -11.37 -3.76 11.31
CA ILE A 265 -12.65 -3.27 10.80
C ILE A 265 -12.43 -2.46 9.52
N VAL A 266 -11.48 -1.53 9.55
CA VAL A 266 -11.16 -0.69 8.41
C VAL A 266 -10.63 -1.50 7.23
N VAL A 267 -9.79 -2.49 7.49
CA VAL A 267 -9.26 -3.42 6.46
C VAL A 267 -10.37 -4.23 5.80
N ILE A 268 -11.37 -4.69 6.57
CA ILE A 268 -12.53 -5.40 6.03
C ILE A 268 -13.32 -4.48 5.09
N MET A 269 -13.64 -3.26 5.53
CA MET A 269 -14.42 -2.30 4.75
C MET A 269 -13.67 -1.88 3.49
N LEU A 270 -12.40 -1.50 3.63
CA LEU A 270 -11.55 -1.09 2.51
C LEU A 270 -11.33 -2.23 1.53
N GLY A 271 -10.94 -3.41 2.00
CA GLY A 271 -10.67 -4.54 1.11
C GLY A 271 -11.90 -4.97 0.32
N THR A 272 -13.07 -5.06 0.97
CA THR A 272 -14.30 -5.44 0.27
C THR A 272 -14.78 -4.36 -0.70
N SER A 273 -14.64 -3.07 -0.38
CA SER A 273 -15.01 -1.97 -1.27
C SER A 273 -14.08 -1.87 -2.48
N VAL A 274 -12.78 -2.00 -2.27
CA VAL A 274 -11.77 -2.06 -3.35
C VAL A 274 -12.05 -3.23 -4.28
N GLY A 275 -12.33 -4.42 -3.74
CA GLY A 275 -12.76 -5.57 -4.53
C GLY A 275 -14.06 -5.29 -5.28
N GLY A 276 -15.02 -4.60 -4.65
CA GLY A 276 -16.25 -4.16 -5.28
C GLY A 276 -16.05 -3.22 -6.46
N ALA A 277 -14.99 -2.43 -6.47
CA ALA A 277 -14.63 -1.56 -7.59
C ALA A 277 -13.99 -2.31 -8.78
N THR A 278 -13.83 -3.64 -8.71
CA THR A 278 -13.23 -4.48 -9.77
C THR A 278 -14.28 -5.28 -10.54
N SER A 279 -15.34 -4.62 -11.01
CA SER A 279 -16.28 -5.23 -11.95
C SER A 279 -15.57 -5.60 -13.28
N ALA A 280 -16.15 -6.52 -14.06
CA ALA A 280 -15.58 -6.91 -15.34
C ALA A 280 -15.35 -5.72 -16.27
N GLU A 281 -16.30 -4.79 -16.33
CA GLU A 281 -16.19 -3.57 -17.14
C GLU A 281 -15.07 -2.64 -16.69
N ALA A 282 -14.92 -2.46 -15.37
CA ALA A 282 -13.91 -1.58 -14.79
C ALA A 282 -12.50 -2.18 -14.87
N PHE A 283 -12.36 -3.50 -14.80
CA PHE A 283 -11.06 -4.16 -14.67
C PHE A 283 -10.52 -4.73 -15.99
N LEU A 284 -11.37 -5.29 -16.86
CA LEU A 284 -10.95 -5.93 -18.11
C LEU A 284 -10.80 -4.90 -19.25
N ASN A 285 -9.84 -4.00 -19.09
CA ASN A 285 -9.50 -2.99 -20.10
C ASN A 285 -7.99 -2.83 -20.26
N VAL A 286 -7.57 -2.18 -21.35
CA VAL A 286 -6.15 -2.00 -21.68
C VAL A 286 -5.43 -1.15 -20.64
N ASP A 287 -6.10 -0.16 -20.05
CA ASP A 287 -5.48 0.71 -19.05
C ASP A 287 -5.17 -0.04 -17.74
N THR A 288 -6.00 -0.99 -17.35
CA THR A 288 -5.70 -1.90 -16.24
C THR A 288 -4.42 -2.70 -16.49
N LEU A 289 -4.24 -3.25 -17.69
CA LEU A 289 -3.02 -3.98 -18.04
C LEU A 289 -1.79 -3.06 -18.01
N LYS A 290 -1.91 -1.83 -18.49
CA LYS A 290 -0.85 -0.83 -18.40
C LYS A 290 -0.50 -0.51 -16.94
N ILE A 291 -1.52 -0.30 -16.07
CA ILE A 291 -1.34 -0.01 -14.64
C ILE A 291 -0.61 -1.17 -13.94
N VAL A 292 -1.03 -2.40 -14.21
CA VAL A 292 -0.38 -3.61 -13.68
C VAL A 292 1.08 -3.69 -14.14
N ALA A 293 1.37 -3.52 -15.41
CA ALA A 293 2.74 -3.55 -15.91
C ALA A 293 3.61 -2.42 -15.34
N LEU A 294 3.07 -1.20 -15.30
CA LEU A 294 3.73 -0.03 -14.71
C LEU A 294 4.07 -0.24 -13.24
N GLY A 295 3.13 -0.78 -12.47
CA GLY A 295 3.32 -1.01 -11.05
C GLY A 295 4.49 -1.97 -10.77
N LEU A 296 4.60 -3.06 -11.54
CA LEU A 296 5.70 -4.02 -11.42
C LEU A 296 7.05 -3.36 -11.72
N ILE A 297 7.13 -2.62 -12.82
CA ILE A 297 8.35 -1.93 -13.23
C ILE A 297 8.72 -0.86 -12.19
N ALA A 298 7.76 -0.05 -11.76
CA ALA A 298 7.95 0.99 -10.77
C ALA A 298 8.49 0.46 -9.43
N PHE A 299 7.92 -0.64 -8.96
CA PHE A 299 8.37 -1.30 -7.74
C PHE A 299 9.80 -1.85 -7.87
N ALA A 300 10.15 -2.40 -9.04
CA ALA A 300 11.51 -2.83 -9.34
C ALA A 300 12.49 -1.65 -9.34
N PHE A 301 12.12 -0.52 -9.93
CA PHE A 301 12.93 0.72 -9.93
C PHE A 301 13.11 1.28 -8.51
N GLY A 302 12.06 1.32 -7.68
CA GLY A 302 12.16 1.76 -6.29
C GLY A 302 13.12 0.90 -5.48
N THR A 303 13.01 -0.43 -5.60
CA THR A 303 13.93 -1.38 -4.98
C THR A 303 15.36 -1.18 -5.44
N ALA A 304 15.57 -1.05 -6.76
CA ALA A 304 16.89 -0.85 -7.35
C ALA A 304 17.53 0.47 -6.89
N ALA A 305 16.78 1.57 -6.91
CA ALA A 305 17.26 2.88 -6.46
C ALA A 305 17.67 2.85 -4.99
N GLY A 306 16.87 2.22 -4.12
CA GLY A 306 17.20 2.05 -2.71
C GLY A 306 18.52 1.28 -2.52
N VAL A 307 18.70 0.17 -3.24
CA VAL A 307 19.95 -0.63 -3.18
C VAL A 307 21.14 0.15 -3.73
N ILE A 308 20.98 0.89 -4.84
CA ILE A 308 22.06 1.69 -5.44
C ILE A 308 22.53 2.79 -4.47
N ILE A 309 21.61 3.51 -3.85
CA ILE A 309 21.97 4.50 -2.82
C ILE A 309 22.57 3.80 -1.59
N GLY A 310 22.08 2.62 -1.22
CA GLY A 310 22.69 1.78 -0.20
C GLY A 310 24.16 1.43 -0.53
N LYS A 311 24.47 1.12 -1.80
CA LYS A 311 25.87 0.92 -2.27
C LYS A 311 26.68 2.19 -2.20
N LEU A 312 26.12 3.33 -2.57
CA LEU A 312 26.81 4.60 -2.41
C LEU A 312 27.16 4.86 -0.94
N MET A 313 26.22 4.62 -0.04
CA MET A 313 26.43 4.74 1.40
C MET A 313 27.46 3.70 1.93
N TYR A 314 27.46 2.48 1.39
CA TYR A 314 28.48 1.48 1.68
C TYR A 314 29.90 2.01 1.36
N VAL A 315 30.08 2.58 0.17
CA VAL A 315 31.39 3.15 -0.23
C VAL A 315 31.75 4.36 0.64
N LEU A 316 30.83 5.29 0.84
CA LEU A 316 31.06 6.51 1.63
C LEU A 316 31.32 6.24 3.12
N SER A 317 30.72 5.19 3.67
CA SER A 317 30.89 4.79 5.08
C SER A 317 32.17 3.97 5.36
N GLY A 318 32.99 3.71 4.34
CA GLY A 318 34.12 2.80 4.46
C GLY A 318 33.68 1.36 4.69
N LYS A 319 32.68 0.90 3.94
CA LYS A 319 32.15 -0.48 3.95
C LYS A 319 31.43 -0.89 5.24
N LYS A 320 30.84 0.08 5.96
CA LYS A 320 30.15 -0.18 7.24
C LYS A 320 28.64 -0.34 7.11
N ILE A 321 28.04 0.11 6.02
CA ILE A 321 26.60 0.03 5.77
C ILE A 321 26.34 -1.09 4.76
N ASN A 322 25.44 -2.01 5.09
CA ASN A 322 25.05 -3.07 4.17
C ASN A 322 24.05 -2.53 3.12
N PRO A 323 24.36 -2.63 1.81
CA PRO A 323 23.48 -2.07 0.76
C PRO A 323 22.08 -2.68 0.73
N LEU A 324 21.90 -3.91 1.24
CA LEU A 324 20.60 -4.57 1.26
C LEU A 324 19.53 -3.79 2.03
N ILE A 325 19.91 -3.00 3.04
CA ILE A 325 18.92 -2.22 3.80
C ILE A 325 18.23 -1.17 2.93
N GLY A 326 18.85 -0.75 1.83
CA GLY A 326 18.26 0.20 0.87
C GLY A 326 17.01 -0.34 0.18
N SER A 327 16.92 -1.66 -0.06
CA SER A 327 15.72 -2.28 -0.63
C SER A 327 14.49 -2.14 0.27
N ALA A 328 14.70 -1.95 1.57
CA ALA A 328 13.62 -1.76 2.54
C ALA A 328 13.01 -0.36 2.50
N GLY A 329 13.56 0.59 1.74
CA GLY A 329 13.04 1.95 1.62
C GLY A 329 11.65 2.08 0.98
N VAL A 330 11.07 1.02 0.45
CA VAL A 330 9.67 0.98 0.01
C VAL A 330 8.73 0.88 1.23
N SER A 331 7.49 1.36 1.06
CA SER A 331 6.53 1.54 2.17
C SER A 331 5.90 0.23 2.70
N ALA A 332 6.25 -0.94 2.17
CA ALA A 332 5.72 -2.24 2.62
C ALA A 332 6.31 -2.65 3.98
N VAL A 333 5.78 -2.09 5.07
CA VAL A 333 6.24 -2.31 6.46
C VAL A 333 5.48 -3.48 7.11
N PRO A 334 6.15 -4.40 7.79
CA PRO A 334 7.61 -4.63 7.92
C PRO A 334 8.17 -5.58 6.85
N MET A 335 7.42 -5.86 5.80
CA MET A 335 7.71 -6.94 4.84
C MET A 335 9.03 -6.72 4.11
N ALA A 336 9.28 -5.51 3.60
CA ALA A 336 10.51 -5.20 2.87
C ALA A 336 11.77 -5.33 3.76
N ALA A 337 11.69 -4.94 5.03
CA ALA A 337 12.76 -5.14 5.99
C ALA A 337 13.05 -6.63 6.27
N ARG A 338 11.99 -7.46 6.36
CA ARG A 338 12.12 -8.92 6.49
C ARG A 338 12.77 -9.56 5.26
N VAL A 339 12.47 -9.06 4.06
CA VAL A 339 13.10 -9.53 2.82
C VAL A 339 14.59 -9.19 2.81
N SER A 340 14.95 -7.96 3.22
CA SER A 340 16.36 -7.56 3.37
C SER A 340 17.11 -8.50 4.33
N GLN A 341 16.51 -8.80 5.49
CA GLN A 341 17.04 -9.78 6.45
C GLN A 341 17.18 -11.17 5.83
N LYS A 342 16.17 -11.66 5.12
CA LYS A 342 16.18 -12.98 4.49
C LYS A 342 17.32 -13.11 3.49
N VAL A 343 17.50 -12.14 2.60
CA VAL A 343 18.56 -12.15 1.58
C VAL A 343 19.96 -12.08 2.23
N ALA A 344 20.12 -11.34 3.32
CA ALA A 344 21.36 -11.31 4.09
C ALA A 344 21.66 -12.67 4.72
N ALA A 345 20.67 -13.29 5.37
CA ALA A 345 20.81 -14.59 6.04
C ALA A 345 21.07 -15.74 5.06
N GLU A 346 20.60 -15.66 3.82
CA GLU A 346 20.95 -16.63 2.77
C GLU A 346 22.44 -16.61 2.41
N THR A 347 23.12 -15.47 2.61
CA THR A 347 24.55 -15.32 2.33
C THR A 347 25.40 -15.54 3.59
N ASP A 348 24.96 -15.04 4.73
CA ASP A 348 25.56 -15.25 6.07
C ASP A 348 24.45 -15.39 7.12
N PRO A 349 24.14 -16.60 7.61
CA PRO A 349 23.08 -16.82 8.61
C PRO A 349 23.26 -16.07 9.92
N THR A 350 24.48 -15.58 10.21
CA THR A 350 24.79 -14.80 11.42
C THR A 350 24.62 -13.30 11.22
N ASN A 351 24.21 -12.85 10.02
CA ASN A 351 24.02 -11.43 9.71
C ASN A 351 22.59 -11.00 10.00
N PHE A 352 22.39 -10.22 11.07
CA PHE A 352 21.11 -9.70 11.50
C PHE A 352 20.95 -8.25 11.05
N LEU A 353 20.18 -8.02 9.97
CA LEU A 353 19.92 -6.70 9.40
C LEU A 353 18.51 -6.15 9.67
N LEU A 354 17.62 -6.93 10.28
CA LEU A 354 16.21 -6.56 10.40
C LEU A 354 16.01 -5.17 11.03
N MET A 355 16.65 -4.92 12.16
CA MET A 355 16.50 -3.65 12.87
C MET A 355 17.07 -2.46 12.07
N GLN A 356 18.18 -2.67 11.37
CA GLN A 356 18.78 -1.64 10.51
C GLN A 356 17.92 -1.39 9.25
N ALA A 357 17.29 -2.43 8.69
CA ALA A 357 16.38 -2.33 7.55
C ALA A 357 15.03 -1.70 7.91
N MET A 358 14.60 -1.77 9.18
CA MET A 358 13.39 -1.10 9.65
C MET A 358 13.49 0.43 9.54
N GLY A 359 14.66 1.02 9.73
CA GLY A 359 14.87 2.46 9.58
C GLY A 359 14.44 2.99 8.20
N PRO A 360 15.05 2.53 7.09
CA PRO A 360 14.62 2.88 5.75
C PRO A 360 13.15 2.52 5.48
N ASN A 361 12.66 1.40 6.01
CA ASN A 361 11.32 0.92 5.74
C ASN A 361 10.24 1.88 6.29
N VAL A 362 10.39 2.34 7.53
CA VAL A 362 9.45 3.31 8.11
C VAL A 362 9.64 4.72 7.52
N ALA A 363 10.86 5.06 7.08
CA ALA A 363 11.12 6.29 6.32
C ALA A 363 10.38 6.28 4.97
N GLY A 364 10.27 5.12 4.33
CA GLY A 364 9.51 4.92 3.10
C GLY A 364 8.04 5.31 3.22
N VAL A 365 7.38 4.96 4.32
CA VAL A 365 5.97 5.32 4.57
C VAL A 365 5.78 6.84 4.60
N ILE A 366 6.65 7.53 5.33
CA ILE A 366 6.64 9.00 5.38
C ILE A 366 6.93 9.56 3.97
N GLY A 367 7.91 8.99 3.27
CA GLY A 367 8.29 9.40 1.92
C GLY A 367 7.16 9.27 0.91
N THR A 368 6.42 8.16 0.93
CA THR A 368 5.27 7.94 0.04
C THR A 368 4.13 8.91 0.32
N ALA A 369 3.81 9.18 1.60
CA ALA A 369 2.82 10.18 1.97
C ALA A 369 3.24 11.60 1.54
N VAL A 370 4.52 11.94 1.67
CA VAL A 370 5.08 13.22 1.18
C VAL A 370 5.02 13.30 -0.34
N ALA A 371 5.30 12.22 -1.07
CA ALA A 371 5.17 12.17 -2.53
C ALA A 371 3.72 12.42 -2.95
N ALA A 372 2.74 11.79 -2.29
CA ALA A 372 1.31 12.05 -2.53
C ALA A 372 0.95 13.52 -2.27
N GLY A 373 1.41 14.10 -1.16
CA GLY A 373 1.21 15.52 -0.85
C GLY A 373 1.83 16.44 -1.90
N THR A 374 2.99 16.08 -2.42
CA THR A 374 3.66 16.83 -3.50
C THR A 374 2.81 16.82 -4.78
N PHE A 375 2.27 15.65 -5.17
CA PHE A 375 1.37 15.59 -6.32
C PHE A 375 0.08 16.38 -6.09
N MET A 376 -0.52 16.32 -4.91
CA MET A 376 -1.69 17.16 -4.59
C MET A 376 -1.37 18.64 -4.73
N ALA A 377 -0.23 19.08 -4.23
CA ALA A 377 0.20 20.48 -4.35
C ALA A 377 0.42 20.89 -5.83
N VAL A 378 1.05 20.03 -6.63
CA VAL A 378 1.28 20.26 -8.07
C VAL A 378 -0.02 20.36 -8.84
N TYR A 379 -1.03 19.54 -8.51
CA TYR A 379 -2.34 19.54 -9.19
C TYR A 379 -3.37 20.46 -8.52
N GLY A 380 -2.98 21.29 -7.55
CA GLY A 380 -3.82 22.30 -6.92
C GLY A 380 -4.97 21.75 -6.08
N VAL A 381 -4.86 20.51 -5.62
CA VAL A 381 -5.84 19.86 -4.72
C VAL A 381 -5.57 20.35 -3.28
N LYS A 382 -6.62 20.83 -2.62
CA LYS A 382 -6.57 21.30 -1.22
C LYS A 382 -7.22 20.31 -0.27
#